data_406e0a91797139daca376e9a41c7e2f6
#
_entry.id   406e0a91797139daca376e9a41c7e2f6
#
_cell.length_a   1.000
_cell.length_b   1.000
_cell.length_c   1.000
_cell.angle_alpha   90.00
_cell.angle_beta   90.00
_cell.angle_gamma   90.00
#
_symmetry.space_group_name_H-M   'P 1'
#
loop_
_entity.id
_entity.type
_entity.pdbx_description
1 polymer ?
#
loop_
_entity_poly.entity_id
_entity_poly.type
_entity_poly.pdbx_seq_one_letter_code
_entity_poly.pdbx_strand_id
1 'polypeptide(L)'
;AIRSALVSTNSVAQGESVANLWKPLFDTGVHIDFAHRTFRWDSEAKIKAHVHCVIIGFSVSPNAKARLLFTDGRYQEVSNINGYLLNAENVFIESRNKPICDVPEMGIGNKPIDGGFYLFEKDAMEEFIKKEPASKKYFRPWYGAREFINCKPRYCLWLGECSPAELRKMPLCRERVAQVRE
;
A
#
# COMPACT_ATOMS: atom_id res chain seq x y z
N ALA A 1 12.56 36.86 4.46
CA ALA A 1 12.43 35.39 4.63
C ALA A 1 11.23 34.93 3.81
N ILE A 2 11.42 33.94 2.96
CA ILE A 2 10.32 33.36 2.14
C ILE A 2 9.65 32.29 3.00
N ARG A 3 8.33 32.40 3.10
CA ARG A 3 7.46 31.38 3.69
C ARG A 3 6.50 30.87 2.63
N SER A 4 6.25 29.59 2.64
CA SER A 4 5.35 28.92 1.71
C SER A 4 4.35 28.08 2.47
N ALA A 5 3.15 27.92 1.91
CA ALA A 5 2.15 26.99 2.42
C ALA A 5 1.50 26.26 1.25
N LEU A 6 1.30 24.97 1.39
CA LEU A 6 0.73 24.09 0.38
C LEU A 6 -0.40 23.25 0.98
N VAL A 7 -1.43 23.02 0.16
CA VAL A 7 -2.42 21.96 0.40
C VAL A 7 -2.00 20.76 -0.43
N SER A 8 -1.98 19.61 0.17
CA SER A 8 -1.62 18.34 -0.51
C SER A 8 -2.46 17.20 0.01
N THR A 9 -2.44 16.08 -0.70
CA THR A 9 -2.95 14.83 -0.14
C THR A 9 -2.11 14.41 1.06
N ASN A 10 -2.69 13.71 2.01
CA ASN A 10 -2.00 13.30 3.23
C ASN A 10 -0.85 12.29 3.00
N SER A 11 -0.73 11.74 1.80
CA SER A 11 0.37 10.84 1.41
C SER A 11 1.76 11.46 1.62
N VAL A 12 1.90 12.79 1.49
CA VAL A 12 3.18 13.49 1.73
C VAL A 12 3.66 13.42 3.19
N ALA A 13 2.77 13.05 4.10
CA ALA A 13 3.04 12.88 5.54
C ALA A 13 2.92 11.42 5.99
N GLN A 14 2.95 10.45 5.06
CA GLN A 14 2.76 9.03 5.35
C GLN A 14 3.77 8.15 4.60
N GLY A 15 4.07 7.00 5.22
CA GLY A 15 4.88 5.95 4.61
C GLY A 15 6.25 6.41 4.10
N GLU A 16 6.69 5.84 3.00
CA GLU A 16 7.98 6.14 2.37
C GLU A 16 8.10 7.56 1.82
N SER A 17 6.95 8.19 1.50
CA SER A 17 6.94 9.56 0.98
C SER A 17 7.56 10.55 1.96
N VAL A 18 7.48 10.29 3.26
CA VAL A 18 8.07 11.16 4.29
C VAL A 18 9.58 11.19 4.20
N ALA A 19 10.23 10.03 4.10
CA ALA A 19 11.68 9.95 3.96
C ALA A 19 12.15 10.58 2.65
N ASN A 20 11.46 10.27 1.53
CA ASN A 20 11.85 10.72 0.21
C ASN A 20 11.67 12.24 0.00
N LEU A 21 10.65 12.83 0.64
CA LEU A 21 10.32 14.26 0.48
C LEU A 21 10.97 15.12 1.56
N TRP A 22 10.75 14.78 2.84
CA TRP A 22 11.10 15.67 3.95
C TRP A 22 12.55 15.59 4.37
N LYS A 23 13.20 14.44 4.25
CA LYS A 23 14.61 14.29 4.62
C LYS A 23 15.50 15.27 3.83
N PRO A 24 15.51 15.27 2.47
CA PRO A 24 16.32 16.20 1.71
C PRO A 24 15.94 17.67 1.96
N LEU A 25 14.67 17.99 2.19
CA LEU A 25 14.24 19.35 2.51
C LEU A 25 14.79 19.81 3.86
N PHE A 26 14.69 18.98 4.89
CA PHE A 26 15.21 19.30 6.22
C PHE A 26 16.74 19.42 6.22
N ASP A 27 17.43 18.60 5.42
CA ASP A 27 18.89 18.69 5.23
C ASP A 27 19.33 20.03 4.61
N THR A 28 18.45 20.69 3.85
CA THR A 28 18.68 22.07 3.34
C THR A 28 18.26 23.17 4.30
N GLY A 29 17.85 22.85 5.52
CA GLY A 29 17.43 23.80 6.54
C GLY A 29 15.95 24.21 6.47
N VAL A 30 15.15 23.57 5.62
CA VAL A 30 13.68 23.73 5.62
C VAL A 30 13.13 23.18 6.94
N HIS A 31 12.16 23.86 7.50
CA HIS A 31 11.41 23.38 8.66
C HIS A 31 9.93 23.72 8.52
N ILE A 32 9.10 22.94 9.17
CA ILE A 32 7.64 23.15 9.16
C ILE A 32 7.28 24.16 10.24
N ASP A 33 6.68 25.25 9.83
CA ASP A 33 6.24 26.34 10.72
C ASP A 33 4.87 26.04 11.34
N PHE A 34 3.95 25.51 10.51
CA PHE A 34 2.65 25.05 10.95
C PHE A 34 2.14 23.90 10.09
N ALA A 35 1.25 23.09 10.63
CA ALA A 35 0.57 22.05 9.86
C ALA A 35 -0.86 21.85 10.34
N HIS A 36 -1.78 21.68 9.38
CA HIS A 36 -3.06 21.03 9.60
C HIS A 36 -2.91 19.54 9.31
N ARG A 37 -3.11 18.73 10.34
CA ARG A 37 -3.12 17.27 10.20
C ARG A 37 -4.28 16.86 9.31
N THR A 38 -4.26 15.60 8.91
CA THR A 38 -5.24 15.03 7.97
C THR A 38 -6.66 15.45 8.25
N PHE A 39 -7.29 16.06 7.26
CA PHE A 39 -8.72 16.37 7.24
C PHE A 39 -9.33 15.90 5.92
N ARG A 40 -10.63 15.67 5.94
CA ARG A 40 -11.36 15.24 4.76
C ARG A 40 -11.74 16.45 3.91
N TRP A 41 -11.29 16.43 2.66
CA TRP A 41 -11.75 17.39 1.65
C TRP A 41 -12.90 16.80 0.86
N ASP A 42 -14.07 17.40 0.96
CA ASP A 42 -15.26 17.01 0.20
C ASP A 42 -15.38 17.91 -1.04
N SER A 43 -15.45 17.30 -2.22
CA SER A 43 -15.73 18.06 -3.43
C SER A 43 -17.22 18.45 -3.51
N GLU A 44 -17.53 19.60 -4.09
CA GLU A 44 -18.92 20.05 -4.36
C GLU A 44 -19.57 19.31 -5.54
N ALA A 45 -18.85 18.40 -6.20
CA ALA A 45 -19.34 17.63 -7.34
C ALA A 45 -20.47 16.67 -6.94
N LYS A 46 -21.36 16.35 -7.90
CA LYS A 46 -22.47 15.39 -7.70
C LYS A 46 -21.98 14.00 -7.25
N ILE A 47 -20.82 13.57 -7.74
CA ILE A 47 -20.11 12.37 -7.27
C ILE A 47 -18.99 12.86 -6.36
N LYS A 48 -19.16 12.76 -5.06
CA LYS A 48 -18.19 13.23 -4.07
C LYS A 48 -16.96 12.32 -4.04
N ALA A 49 -15.85 12.83 -4.55
CA ALA A 49 -14.55 12.23 -4.27
C ALA A 49 -14.09 12.71 -2.89
N HIS A 50 -13.88 11.78 -1.97
CA HIS A 50 -13.35 12.07 -0.64
C HIS A 50 -11.83 11.92 -0.66
N VAL A 51 -11.12 13.04 -0.48
CA VAL A 51 -9.67 13.05 -0.41
C VAL A 51 -9.23 13.48 0.98
N HIS A 52 -8.30 12.75 1.56
CA HIS A 52 -7.66 13.16 2.79
C HIS A 52 -6.51 14.11 2.48
N CYS A 53 -6.60 15.33 2.96
CA CYS A 53 -5.64 16.40 2.71
C CYS A 53 -4.92 16.83 3.99
N VAL A 54 -3.80 17.52 3.80
CA VAL A 54 -3.03 18.23 4.83
C VAL A 54 -2.73 19.64 4.33
N ILE A 55 -2.51 20.59 5.24
CA ILE A 55 -1.97 21.91 4.92
C ILE A 55 -0.65 22.05 5.66
N ILE A 56 0.42 22.41 4.97
CA ILE A 56 1.76 22.50 5.54
C ILE A 56 2.37 23.83 5.16
N GLY A 57 2.69 24.63 6.18
CA GLY A 57 3.46 25.85 6.04
C GLY A 57 4.90 25.62 6.45
N PHE A 58 5.84 26.06 5.63
CA PHE A 58 7.28 25.82 5.85
C PHE A 58 8.14 26.99 5.40
N SER A 59 9.34 27.07 5.95
CA SER A 59 10.33 28.09 5.60
C SER A 59 11.75 27.58 5.84
N VAL A 60 12.74 28.37 5.36
CA VAL A 60 14.17 28.14 5.64
C VAL A 60 14.72 29.12 6.69
N SER A 61 13.88 30.00 7.22
CA SER A 61 14.30 31.01 8.17
C SER A 61 14.10 30.50 9.60
N PRO A 62 15.04 30.74 10.50
CA PRO A 62 14.86 30.42 11.91
C PRO A 62 13.55 31.03 12.41
N ASN A 63 12.64 30.21 12.86
CA ASN A 63 11.39 30.68 13.43
C ASN A 63 11.56 30.87 14.92
N ALA A 64 11.55 32.12 15.36
CA ALA A 64 11.58 32.46 16.78
C ALA A 64 10.23 32.22 17.49
N LYS A 65 9.17 31.91 16.72
CA LYS A 65 7.83 31.66 17.23
C LYS A 65 7.58 30.17 17.38
N ALA A 66 6.73 29.80 18.33
CA ALA A 66 6.24 28.44 18.47
C ALA A 66 5.60 27.97 17.17
N ARG A 67 5.78 26.70 16.82
CA ARG A 67 5.14 26.06 15.66
C ARG A 67 3.71 25.68 16.03
N LEU A 68 2.82 25.74 15.05
CA LEU A 68 1.39 25.50 15.29
C LEU A 68 0.95 24.21 14.63
N LEU A 69 0.50 23.25 15.44
CA LEU A 69 -0.05 21.99 14.95
C LEU A 69 -1.56 21.96 15.15
N PHE A 70 -2.30 21.89 14.05
CA PHE A 70 -3.76 21.88 14.03
C PHE A 70 -4.29 20.46 13.87
N THR A 71 -5.25 20.09 14.72
CA THR A 71 -5.94 18.80 14.69
C THR A 71 -7.40 19.02 15.06
N ASP A 72 -8.33 18.58 14.24
CA ASP A 72 -9.78 18.66 14.46
C ASP A 72 -10.28 20.07 14.89
N GLY A 73 -9.80 21.09 14.16
CA GLY A 73 -10.18 22.49 14.40
C GLY A 73 -9.56 23.14 15.64
N ARG A 74 -8.72 22.41 16.37
CA ARG A 74 -7.95 22.94 17.51
C ARG A 74 -6.48 23.05 17.11
N TYR A 75 -5.72 23.91 17.80
CA TYR A 75 -4.28 23.97 17.63
C TYR A 75 -3.56 23.85 18.95
N GLN A 76 -2.32 23.42 18.85
CA GLN A 76 -1.37 23.43 19.96
C GLN A 76 -0.05 24.05 19.49
N GLU A 77 0.62 24.77 20.39
CA GLU A 77 1.98 25.21 20.19
C GLU A 77 2.92 24.05 20.47
N VAL A 78 3.87 23.81 19.57
CA VAL A 78 4.80 22.69 19.62
C VAL A 78 6.23 23.14 19.36
N SER A 79 7.18 22.42 19.89
CA SER A 79 8.62 22.71 19.70
C SER A 79 9.11 22.25 18.32
N ASN A 80 8.55 21.17 17.79
CA ASN A 80 8.88 20.63 16.47
C ASN A 80 7.66 20.06 15.77
N ILE A 81 7.68 20.09 14.43
CA ILE A 81 6.75 19.36 13.58
C ILE A 81 7.61 18.56 12.60
N ASN A 82 7.60 17.23 12.73
CA ASN A 82 8.35 16.35 11.87
C ASN A 82 7.60 16.06 10.54
N GLY A 83 8.21 15.32 9.64
CA GLY A 83 7.61 14.98 8.34
C GLY A 83 6.31 14.15 8.41
N TYR A 84 6.02 13.52 9.55
CA TYR A 84 4.75 12.81 9.80
C TYR A 84 3.68 13.73 10.41
N LEU A 85 3.94 15.03 10.49
CA LEU A 85 3.09 16.04 11.12
C LEU A 85 2.78 15.72 12.60
N LEU A 86 3.81 15.33 13.33
CA LEU A 86 3.75 15.05 14.75
C LEU A 86 4.69 15.99 15.52
N ASN A 87 4.34 16.29 16.77
CA ASN A 87 5.25 16.97 17.71
C ASN A 87 6.27 15.96 18.22
N ALA A 88 7.29 15.71 17.43
CA ALA A 88 8.36 14.75 17.71
C ALA A 88 9.64 15.12 16.95
N GLU A 89 10.74 14.47 17.28
CA GLU A 89 11.98 14.59 16.53
C GLU A 89 11.82 14.16 15.06
N ASN A 90 12.73 14.64 14.21
CA ASN A 90 12.75 14.26 12.80
C ASN A 90 13.30 12.85 12.66
N VAL A 91 12.40 11.89 12.49
CA VAL A 91 12.72 10.48 12.21
C VAL A 91 12.24 10.13 10.81
N PHE A 92 13.04 9.37 10.07
CA PHE A 92 12.70 8.94 8.71
C PHE A 92 12.72 7.42 8.63
N ILE A 93 11.62 6.84 8.19
CA ILE A 93 11.50 5.41 7.93
C ILE A 93 11.70 5.21 6.43
N GLU A 94 12.89 4.78 6.06
CA GLU A 94 13.25 4.49 4.67
C GLU A 94 12.72 3.11 4.27
N SER A 95 12.44 2.94 2.97
CA SER A 95 12.08 1.63 2.39
C SER A 95 13.20 0.62 2.60
N ARG A 96 12.84 -0.58 3.01
CA ARG A 96 13.80 -1.66 3.30
C ARG A 96 13.29 -2.98 2.77
N ASN A 97 14.19 -3.79 2.27
CA ASN A 97 13.90 -5.17 1.83
C ASN A 97 13.94 -6.17 3.00
N LYS A 98 14.44 -5.75 4.18
CA LYS A 98 14.53 -6.60 5.37
C LYS A 98 14.02 -5.84 6.59
N PRO A 99 13.37 -6.51 7.54
CA PRO A 99 12.97 -5.91 8.81
C PRO A 99 14.19 -5.38 9.58
N ILE A 100 13.97 -4.38 10.45
CA ILE A 100 15.01 -3.84 11.36
C ILE A 100 15.25 -4.82 12.50
N CYS A 101 14.21 -5.52 12.94
CA CYS A 101 14.23 -6.49 14.02
C CYS A 101 14.31 -7.91 13.47
N ASP A 102 14.74 -8.85 14.31
CA ASP A 102 14.67 -10.29 13.99
C ASP A 102 13.22 -10.76 14.13
N VAL A 103 12.47 -10.65 13.05
CA VAL A 103 11.07 -11.05 12.93
C VAL A 103 10.87 -11.77 11.61
N PRO A 104 9.86 -12.66 11.50
CA PRO A 104 9.52 -13.31 10.24
C PRO A 104 9.27 -12.28 9.12
N GLU A 105 9.67 -12.64 7.89
CA GLU A 105 9.43 -11.80 6.72
C GLU A 105 7.93 -11.59 6.50
N MET A 106 7.55 -10.34 6.20
CA MET A 106 6.19 -9.98 5.86
C MET A 106 6.06 -9.87 4.34
N GLY A 107 5.35 -10.82 3.74
CA GLY A 107 5.06 -10.81 2.31
C GLY A 107 3.75 -10.08 1.96
N ILE A 108 3.49 -9.98 0.66
CA ILE A 108 2.25 -9.36 0.11
C ILE A 108 1.03 -10.27 0.34
N GLY A 109 0.95 -11.21 1.15
CA GLY A 109 -0.19 -12.09 1.30
C GLY A 109 -0.56 -12.82 -0.01
N ASN A 110 -1.79 -13.30 -0.11
CA ASN A 110 -2.26 -14.13 -1.22
C ASN A 110 -2.88 -13.33 -2.39
N LYS A 111 -2.40 -12.13 -2.66
CA LYS A 111 -2.87 -11.34 -3.82
C LYS A 111 -2.32 -11.97 -5.11
N PRO A 112 -3.17 -12.56 -5.98
CA PRO A 112 -2.72 -13.08 -7.26
C PRO A 112 -2.33 -11.92 -8.19
N ILE A 113 -1.21 -12.08 -8.90
CA ILE A 113 -0.73 -11.16 -9.94
C ILE A 113 -0.49 -12.01 -11.18
N ASP A 114 -1.57 -12.65 -11.65
CA ASP A 114 -1.57 -13.69 -12.66
C ASP A 114 -2.55 -13.41 -13.82
N GLY A 115 -3.05 -12.16 -13.91
CA GLY A 115 -4.09 -11.81 -14.88
C GLY A 115 -5.43 -12.54 -14.66
N GLY A 116 -5.58 -13.29 -13.57
CA GLY A 116 -6.76 -14.11 -13.26
C GLY A 116 -6.73 -15.51 -13.86
N PHE A 117 -5.62 -15.91 -14.51
CA PHE A 117 -5.52 -17.20 -15.20
C PHE A 117 -5.42 -18.41 -14.27
N TYR A 118 -5.00 -18.22 -13.03
CA TYR A 118 -4.91 -19.29 -12.03
C TYR A 118 -6.06 -19.33 -11.03
N LEU A 119 -7.01 -18.38 -11.10
CA LEU A 119 -8.18 -18.37 -10.23
C LEU A 119 -9.43 -18.90 -10.93
N PHE A 120 -10.13 -19.79 -10.27
CA PHE A 120 -11.30 -20.49 -10.77
C PHE A 120 -12.47 -20.39 -9.79
N GLU A 121 -13.66 -20.18 -10.31
CA GLU A 121 -14.89 -20.51 -9.60
C GLU A 121 -15.03 -22.04 -9.50
N LYS A 122 -15.82 -22.52 -8.55
CA LYS A 122 -15.95 -23.96 -8.26
C LYS A 122 -16.29 -24.78 -9.50
N ASP A 123 -17.30 -24.37 -10.27
CA ASP A 123 -17.78 -25.12 -11.42
C ASP A 123 -16.70 -25.16 -12.53
N ALA A 124 -16.01 -24.06 -12.75
CA ALA A 124 -14.92 -23.98 -13.72
C ALA A 124 -13.72 -24.87 -13.31
N MET A 125 -13.39 -24.95 -12.02
CA MET A 125 -12.39 -25.86 -11.50
C MET A 125 -12.79 -27.32 -11.74
N GLU A 126 -14.04 -27.69 -11.42
CA GLU A 126 -14.53 -29.06 -11.59
C GLU A 126 -14.51 -29.48 -13.08
N GLU A 127 -14.87 -28.57 -13.97
CA GLU A 127 -14.79 -28.80 -15.42
C GLU A 127 -13.32 -28.94 -15.89
N PHE A 128 -12.42 -28.11 -15.37
CA PHE A 128 -11.00 -28.21 -15.67
C PHE A 128 -10.42 -29.57 -15.21
N ILE A 129 -10.75 -30.00 -14.00
CA ILE A 129 -10.32 -31.31 -13.48
C ILE A 129 -10.89 -32.48 -14.29
N LYS A 130 -12.11 -32.38 -14.78
CA LYS A 130 -12.70 -33.40 -15.70
C LYS A 130 -11.87 -33.55 -16.98
N LYS A 131 -11.40 -32.44 -17.53
CA LYS A 131 -10.58 -32.43 -18.76
C LYS A 131 -9.13 -32.85 -18.49
N GLU A 132 -8.58 -32.52 -17.35
CA GLU A 132 -7.20 -32.82 -16.95
C GLU A 132 -7.13 -33.33 -15.49
N PRO A 133 -7.45 -34.61 -15.23
CA PRO A 133 -7.56 -35.14 -13.86
C PRO A 133 -6.26 -35.03 -13.03
N ALA A 134 -5.11 -35.05 -13.68
CA ALA A 134 -3.80 -34.89 -13.01
C ALA A 134 -3.64 -33.53 -12.33
N SER A 135 -4.39 -32.51 -12.75
CA SER A 135 -4.36 -31.16 -12.17
C SER A 135 -5.01 -31.08 -10.78
N LYS A 136 -5.88 -32.01 -10.41
CA LYS A 136 -6.66 -31.98 -9.17
C LYS A 136 -5.82 -31.71 -7.92
N LYS A 137 -4.67 -32.33 -7.81
CA LYS A 137 -3.78 -32.18 -6.64
C LYS A 137 -3.16 -30.79 -6.49
N TYR A 138 -3.22 -29.96 -7.53
CA TYR A 138 -2.67 -28.60 -7.54
C TYR A 138 -3.71 -27.54 -7.24
N PHE A 139 -4.99 -27.86 -7.16
CA PHE A 139 -5.99 -26.91 -6.74
C PHE A 139 -6.00 -26.70 -5.23
N ARG A 140 -6.01 -25.44 -4.80
CA ARG A 140 -6.09 -25.00 -3.41
C ARG A 140 -7.24 -24.03 -3.25
N PRO A 141 -8.01 -24.08 -2.16
CA PRO A 141 -9.01 -23.04 -1.87
C PRO A 141 -8.31 -21.69 -1.69
N TRP A 142 -8.87 -20.67 -2.28
CA TRP A 142 -8.37 -19.30 -2.19
C TRP A 142 -9.45 -18.40 -1.57
N TYR A 143 -9.04 -17.59 -0.59
CA TYR A 143 -9.90 -16.65 0.12
C TYR A 143 -9.31 -15.24 0.04
N GLY A 144 -10.00 -14.34 -0.67
CA GLY A 144 -9.87 -12.90 -0.49
C GLY A 144 -10.92 -12.40 0.48
N ALA A 145 -11.02 -11.08 0.68
CA ALA A 145 -12.01 -10.49 1.59
C ALA A 145 -13.44 -10.88 1.23
N ARG A 146 -13.79 -10.84 -0.05
CA ARG A 146 -15.12 -11.19 -0.56
C ARG A 146 -15.46 -12.67 -0.31
N GLU A 147 -14.54 -13.55 -0.61
CA GLU A 147 -14.71 -15.00 -0.45
C GLU A 147 -14.86 -15.37 1.03
N PHE A 148 -14.07 -14.72 1.90
CA PHE A 148 -14.12 -14.92 3.34
C PHE A 148 -15.46 -14.46 3.94
N ILE A 149 -15.89 -13.23 3.64
CA ILE A 149 -17.14 -12.65 4.15
C ILE A 149 -18.35 -13.47 3.71
N ASN A 150 -18.37 -13.96 2.47
CA ASN A 150 -19.49 -14.71 1.90
C ASN A 150 -19.39 -16.23 2.11
N CYS A 151 -18.33 -16.73 2.75
CA CYS A 151 -18.05 -18.16 2.92
C CYS A 151 -18.07 -18.96 1.62
N LYS A 152 -17.64 -18.35 0.50
CA LYS A 152 -17.61 -18.95 -0.84
C LYS A 152 -16.19 -18.87 -1.40
N PRO A 153 -15.37 -19.92 -1.24
CA PRO A 153 -14.00 -19.91 -1.77
C PRO A 153 -14.00 -19.96 -3.30
N ARG A 154 -13.02 -19.28 -3.89
CA ARG A 154 -12.51 -19.62 -5.21
C ARG A 154 -11.37 -20.62 -5.09
N TYR A 155 -10.85 -21.08 -6.21
CA TYR A 155 -9.78 -22.08 -6.22
C TYR A 155 -8.61 -21.57 -7.03
N CYS A 156 -7.42 -21.71 -6.50
CA CYS A 156 -6.18 -21.37 -7.17
C CYS A 156 -5.49 -22.62 -7.69
N LEU A 157 -5.07 -22.60 -8.95
CA LEU A 157 -4.18 -23.61 -9.54
C LEU A 157 -2.75 -23.31 -9.05
N TRP A 158 -2.33 -23.96 -7.98
CA TRP A 158 -1.03 -23.76 -7.34
C TRP A 158 0.01 -24.75 -7.90
N LEU A 159 0.81 -24.29 -8.86
CA LEU A 159 1.82 -25.10 -9.54
C LEU A 159 3.23 -24.99 -8.90
N GLY A 160 3.39 -24.31 -7.77
CA GLY A 160 4.70 -24.08 -7.14
C GLY A 160 5.47 -25.36 -6.78
N GLU A 161 4.77 -26.46 -6.56
CA GLU A 161 5.36 -27.77 -6.26
C GLU A 161 5.34 -28.72 -7.48
N CYS A 162 4.90 -28.25 -8.63
CA CYS A 162 4.79 -29.05 -9.84
C CYS A 162 6.16 -29.17 -10.52
N SER A 163 6.65 -30.39 -10.68
CA SER A 163 7.88 -30.61 -11.43
C SER A 163 7.70 -30.33 -12.93
N PRO A 164 8.77 -29.90 -13.64
CA PRO A 164 8.69 -29.72 -15.09
C PRO A 164 8.26 -30.96 -15.87
N ALA A 165 8.57 -32.15 -15.34
CA ALA A 165 8.19 -33.42 -15.95
C ALA A 165 6.67 -33.69 -15.81
N GLU A 166 6.08 -33.33 -14.69
CA GLU A 166 4.62 -33.43 -14.46
C GLU A 166 3.88 -32.38 -15.27
N LEU A 167 4.37 -31.13 -15.29
CA LEU A 167 3.75 -30.04 -16.08
C LEU A 167 3.69 -30.37 -17.56
N ARG A 168 4.70 -31.06 -18.10
CA ARG A 168 4.70 -31.51 -19.51
C ARG A 168 3.55 -32.48 -19.84
N LYS A 169 3.06 -33.22 -18.86
CA LYS A 169 1.94 -34.16 -19.01
C LYS A 169 0.56 -33.50 -18.83
N MET A 170 0.53 -32.20 -18.50
CA MET A 170 -0.68 -31.43 -18.24
C MET A 170 -0.77 -30.24 -19.21
N PRO A 171 -1.30 -30.48 -20.42
CA PRO A 171 -1.38 -29.48 -21.48
C PRO A 171 -2.20 -28.25 -21.09
N LEU A 172 -3.33 -28.40 -20.41
CA LEU A 172 -4.17 -27.27 -19.98
C LEU A 172 -3.48 -26.42 -18.89
N CYS A 173 -2.78 -27.06 -17.95
CA CYS A 173 -1.96 -26.32 -16.97
C CYS A 173 -0.82 -25.54 -17.66
N ARG A 174 -0.20 -26.13 -18.69
CA ARG A 174 0.84 -25.44 -19.48
C ARG A 174 0.31 -24.23 -20.21
N GLU A 175 -0.89 -24.34 -20.79
CA GLU A 175 -1.56 -23.22 -21.44
C GLU A 175 -1.77 -22.05 -20.46
N ARG A 176 -2.24 -22.34 -19.24
CA ARG A 176 -2.38 -21.32 -18.18
C ARG A 176 -1.05 -20.66 -17.81
N VAL A 177 0.02 -21.44 -17.71
CA VAL A 177 1.37 -20.91 -17.47
C VAL A 177 1.82 -19.99 -18.62
N ALA A 178 1.51 -20.33 -19.86
CA ALA A 178 1.83 -19.47 -21.03
C ALA A 178 1.06 -18.14 -20.95
N GLN A 179 -0.24 -18.20 -20.69
CA GLN A 179 -1.10 -17.02 -20.57
C GLN A 179 -0.66 -16.02 -19.46
N VAL A 180 -0.05 -16.51 -18.38
CA VAL A 180 0.48 -15.65 -17.31
C VAL A 180 1.80 -14.99 -17.68
N ARG A 181 2.53 -15.55 -18.67
CA ARG A 181 3.83 -15.01 -19.11
C ARG A 181 3.74 -13.93 -20.19
N GLU A 182 2.60 -13.83 -20.86
CA GLU A 182 2.28 -12.79 -21.83
C GLU A 182 1.87 -11.48 -21.13
#